data_f404ac15962a0efe93383fcaea988743
#
_entry.id   f404ac15962a0efe93383fcaea988743
#
_cell.length_a   1.000
_cell.length_b   1.000
_cell.length_c   1.000
_cell.angle_alpha   90.00
_cell.angle_beta   90.00
_cell.angle_gamma   90.00
#
_symmetry.space_group_name_H-M   'P 1'
#
loop_
_entity.id
_entity.type
_entity.pdbx_description
1 polymer ?
#
loop_
_entity_poly.entity_id
_entity_poly.type
_entity_poly.pdbx_seq_one_letter_code
_entity_poly.pdbx_strand_id
1 'polypeptide(L)'
;MMGGAIRLGDSHSGGGAMAEASGFPVDGRPQCLLGDHAQCPTHKGRFPLASGGDSSAIMNGRPLVFEPAQLACGCSVYSSCAGQYDRT
;
A
#
# COMPACT_ATOMS: atom_id res chain seq x y z
N MET A 1 13.72 0.13 10.93
CA MET A 1 13.46 -0.26 10.04
C MET A 1 12.29 -0.34 9.73
N MET A 2 11.77 -0.36 8.93
CA MET A 2 10.69 -0.31 8.71
C MET A 2 10.18 -1.00 7.70
N GLY A 3 9.14 -0.99 7.23
CA GLY A 3 8.55 -1.80 6.25
C GLY A 3 8.85 -1.40 4.85
N GLY A 4 8.65 -2.31 3.92
CA GLY A 4 8.84 -2.03 2.52
C GLY A 4 7.71 -1.23 1.90
N ALA A 5 7.95 -0.70 0.70
CA ALA A 5 6.95 0.05 -0.05
C ALA A 5 5.79 -0.86 -0.48
N ILE A 6 4.58 -0.36 -0.38
CA ILE A 6 3.39 -1.06 -0.85
C ILE A 6 3.20 -0.73 -2.33
N ARG A 7 3.08 -1.74 -3.17
CA ARG A 7 2.98 -1.58 -4.62
C ARG A 7 1.69 -2.22 -5.16
N LEU A 8 1.37 -1.88 -6.40
CA LEU A 8 0.24 -2.51 -7.09
C LEU A 8 0.36 -4.03 -7.04
N GLY A 9 -0.71 -4.70 -6.69
CA GLY A 9 -0.74 -6.16 -6.61
C GLY A 9 -0.28 -6.74 -5.29
N ASP A 10 0.20 -5.91 -4.36
CA ASP A 10 0.62 -6.41 -3.05
C ASP A 10 -0.60 -6.93 -2.29
N SER A 11 -0.41 -8.08 -1.62
CA SER A 11 -1.50 -8.77 -0.96
C SER A 11 -1.80 -8.20 0.42
N HIS A 12 -2.98 -8.52 0.93
CA HIS A 12 -3.37 -8.12 2.28
C HIS A 12 -4.06 -9.29 2.99
N SER A 13 -4.28 -9.11 4.30
CA SER A 13 -4.76 -10.19 5.16
C SER A 13 -6.18 -10.64 4.83
N GLY A 14 -6.93 -9.87 4.08
CA GLY A 14 -8.29 -10.23 3.67
C GLY A 14 -8.35 -11.11 2.43
N GLY A 15 -7.21 -11.53 1.89
CA GLY A 15 -7.17 -12.43 0.74
C GLY A 15 -7.19 -11.74 -0.61
N GLY A 16 -7.16 -10.41 -0.64
CA GLY A 16 -7.12 -9.66 -1.89
C GLY A 16 -5.79 -8.98 -2.11
N ALA A 17 -5.77 -8.01 -3.01
CA ALA A 17 -4.55 -7.30 -3.39
C ALA A 17 -4.85 -5.84 -3.73
N MET A 18 -3.80 -5.02 -3.72
CA MET A 18 -3.92 -3.63 -4.13
C MET A 18 -4.33 -3.56 -5.59
N ALA A 19 -5.42 -2.85 -5.85
CA ALA A 19 -6.00 -2.70 -7.18
C ALA A 19 -5.65 -1.38 -7.84
N GLU A 20 -5.17 -0.40 -7.07
CA GLU A 20 -4.77 0.91 -7.58
C GLU A 20 -3.42 1.29 -7.01
N ALA A 21 -2.64 2.00 -7.80
CA ALA A 21 -1.39 2.58 -7.34
C ALA A 21 -1.06 3.77 -8.22
N SER A 22 -0.90 4.94 -7.60
CA SER A 22 -0.72 6.21 -8.31
C SER A 22 0.70 6.77 -8.18
N GLY A 23 1.59 6.07 -7.50
CA GLY A 23 2.93 6.56 -7.24
C GLY A 23 3.95 6.17 -8.30
N PHE A 24 5.23 6.41 -7.97
CA PHE A 24 6.31 6.06 -8.87
C PHE A 24 6.47 4.56 -8.99
N PRO A 25 6.96 4.07 -10.14
CA PRO A 25 7.31 2.65 -10.24
C PRO A 25 8.45 2.31 -9.28
N VAL A 26 8.29 1.21 -8.58
CA VAL A 26 9.30 0.66 -7.69
C VAL A 26 9.55 -0.77 -8.16
N ASP A 27 10.69 -0.99 -8.79
CA ASP A 27 11.06 -2.29 -9.34
C ASP A 27 9.98 -2.81 -10.30
N GLY A 28 9.51 -1.95 -11.20
CA GLY A 28 8.58 -2.32 -12.27
C GLY A 28 7.11 -2.22 -11.93
N ARG A 29 6.74 -1.92 -10.68
CA ARG A 29 5.34 -1.76 -10.29
C ARG A 29 5.14 -0.44 -9.54
N PRO A 30 4.06 0.29 -9.81
CA PRO A 30 3.85 1.57 -9.14
C PRO A 30 3.58 1.39 -7.65
N GLN A 31 4.10 2.32 -6.86
CA GLN A 31 3.87 2.34 -5.42
C GLN A 31 2.49 2.94 -5.12
N CYS A 32 1.83 2.42 -4.10
CA CYS A 32 0.54 2.93 -3.68
C CYS A 32 0.69 4.22 -2.90
N LEU A 33 -0.29 5.09 -3.06
CA LEU A 33 -0.45 6.29 -2.25
C LEU A 33 -1.60 6.10 -1.29
N LEU A 34 -1.59 6.86 -0.20
CA LEU A 34 -2.69 6.80 0.76
C LEU A 34 -4.00 7.14 0.06
N GLY A 35 -5.02 6.33 0.25
CA GLY A 35 -6.29 6.48 -0.44
C GLY A 35 -6.44 5.58 -1.66
N ASP A 36 -5.38 4.96 -2.15
CA ASP A 36 -5.49 3.98 -3.23
C ASP A 36 -6.24 2.74 -2.72
N HIS A 37 -7.04 2.14 -3.60
CA HIS A 37 -7.97 1.08 -3.20
C HIS A 37 -7.38 -0.30 -3.43
N ALA A 38 -7.83 -1.24 -2.58
CA ALA A 38 -7.57 -2.67 -2.76
C ALA A 38 -8.89 -3.41 -2.79
N GLN A 39 -8.91 -4.54 -3.49
CA GLN A 39 -10.06 -5.43 -3.42
C GLN A 39 -9.95 -6.28 -2.17
N CYS A 40 -11.07 -6.43 -1.45
CA CYS A 40 -11.11 -7.24 -0.24
C CYS A 40 -12.26 -8.24 -0.33
N PRO A 41 -12.00 -9.49 -0.73
CA PRO A 41 -13.07 -10.48 -0.83
C PRO A 41 -13.71 -10.82 0.52
N THR A 42 -12.94 -10.70 1.61
CA THR A 42 -13.48 -10.95 2.95
C THR A 42 -14.57 -9.94 3.30
N HIS A 43 -14.40 -8.66 2.93
CA HIS A 43 -15.38 -7.61 3.22
C HIS A 43 -16.22 -7.26 1.98
N LYS A 44 -16.00 -7.98 0.88
CA LYS A 44 -16.81 -7.88 -0.35
C LYS A 44 -16.87 -6.49 -0.90
N GLY A 45 -15.71 -5.90 -1.17
CA GLY A 45 -15.66 -4.56 -1.74
C GLY A 45 -14.26 -4.07 -1.96
N ARG A 46 -14.16 -2.79 -2.30
CA ARG A 46 -12.90 -2.10 -2.48
C ARG A 46 -12.76 -1.09 -1.35
N PHE A 47 -11.59 -1.07 -0.73
CA PHE A 47 -11.35 -0.21 0.42
C PHE A 47 -10.03 0.54 0.25
N PRO A 48 -9.99 1.83 0.62
CA PRO A 48 -8.77 2.61 0.47
C PRO A 48 -7.76 2.30 1.57
N LEU A 49 -6.49 2.56 1.25
CA LEU A 49 -5.46 2.55 2.28
C LEU A 49 -5.75 3.68 3.27
N ALA A 50 -5.89 3.33 4.53
CA ALA A 50 -6.27 4.26 5.59
C ALA A 50 -5.09 4.67 6.46
N SER A 51 -4.00 3.89 6.47
CA SER A 51 -2.82 4.19 7.27
C SER A 51 -1.57 3.64 6.60
N GLY A 52 -0.41 4.06 7.08
CA GLY A 52 0.88 3.64 6.55
C GLY A 52 1.53 4.67 5.65
N GLY A 53 0.91 5.83 5.47
CA GLY A 53 1.49 6.89 4.66
C GLY A 53 2.67 7.56 5.36
N ASP A 54 3.69 7.91 4.59
CA ASP A 54 4.86 8.62 5.09
C ASP A 54 4.71 10.10 4.76
N SER A 55 4.50 10.91 5.79
CA SER A 55 4.26 12.34 5.60
C SER A 55 5.46 13.09 5.04
N SER A 56 6.64 12.48 5.02
CA SER A 56 7.81 13.08 4.40
C SER A 56 8.00 12.65 2.95
N ALA A 57 7.15 11.80 2.43
CA ALA A 57 7.23 11.29 1.05
C ALA A 57 5.89 11.48 0.36
N ILE A 58 5.62 12.71 -0.08
CA ILE A 58 4.33 13.09 -0.67
C ILE A 58 4.45 13.12 -2.18
N MET A 59 3.47 12.56 -2.86
CA MET A 59 3.35 12.63 -4.31
C MET A 59 1.91 12.98 -4.67
N ASN A 60 1.74 14.00 -5.49
CA ASN A 60 0.40 14.49 -5.90
C ASN A 60 -0.50 14.80 -4.70
N GLY A 61 0.10 15.32 -3.63
CA GLY A 61 -0.66 15.70 -2.42
C GLY A 61 -1.01 14.53 -1.52
N ARG A 62 -0.54 13.31 -1.81
CA ARG A 62 -0.83 12.13 -0.99
C ARG A 62 0.45 11.42 -0.59
N PRO A 63 0.53 10.89 0.64
CA PRO A 63 1.74 10.21 1.10
C PRO A 63 1.93 8.87 0.40
N LEU A 64 3.19 8.55 0.13
CA LEU A 64 3.57 7.21 -0.29
C LEU A 64 3.40 6.24 0.88
N VAL A 65 2.95 5.02 0.60
CA VAL A 65 2.60 4.05 1.64
C VAL A 65 3.69 3.00 1.79
N PHE A 66 4.05 2.74 3.05
CA PHE A 66 5.01 1.71 3.43
C PHE A 66 4.41 0.85 4.53
N GLU A 67 4.95 -0.35 4.73
CA GLU A 67 4.53 -1.16 5.87
C GLU A 67 4.94 -0.49 7.18
N PRO A 68 4.14 -0.65 8.22
CA PRO A 68 2.84 -1.30 8.27
C PRO A 68 1.75 -0.41 7.68
N ALA A 69 0.84 -1.01 6.94
CA ALA A 69 -0.25 -0.30 6.30
C ALA A 69 -1.55 -1.07 6.50
N GLN A 70 -2.66 -0.35 6.58
CA GLN A 70 -3.97 -0.97 6.75
C GLN A 70 -4.98 -0.32 5.81
N LEU A 71 -5.92 -1.13 5.37
CA LEU A 71 -7.07 -0.67 4.61
C LEU A 71 -8.14 -0.15 5.56
N ALA A 72 -9.09 0.62 5.02
CA ALA A 72 -10.21 1.14 5.80
C ALA A 72 -11.06 0.03 6.41
N CYS A 73 -11.06 -1.16 5.82
CA CYS A 73 -11.78 -2.31 6.38
C CYS A 73 -11.02 -3.00 7.51
N GLY A 74 -9.78 -2.58 7.79
CA GLY A 74 -8.98 -3.13 8.87
C GLY A 74 -7.96 -4.18 8.45
N CYS A 75 -7.96 -4.60 7.19
CA CYS A 75 -6.98 -5.58 6.72
C CYS A 75 -5.59 -4.97 6.62
N SER A 76 -4.59 -5.75 6.99
CA SER A 76 -3.19 -5.32 6.88
C SER A 76 -2.64 -5.65 5.50
N VAL A 77 -1.87 -4.72 4.94
CA VAL A 77 -1.27 -4.87 3.62
C VAL A 77 0.21 -5.18 3.77
N TYR A 78 0.69 -6.13 2.96
CA TYR A 78 2.07 -6.61 3.05
C TYR A 78 2.85 -6.22 1.81
N SER A 79 4.08 -5.72 2.00
CA SER A 79 4.96 -5.38 0.90
C SER A 79 5.57 -6.64 0.29
N SER A 80 5.62 -6.70 -1.04
CA SER A 80 6.31 -7.77 -1.75
C SER A 80 7.78 -7.42 -2.03
N CYS A 81 8.23 -6.22 -1.64
CA CYS A 81 9.62 -5.81 -1.86
C CYS A 81 10.31 -5.39 -0.55
N ALA A 82 9.83 -5.90 0.58
CA ALA A 82 10.42 -5.59 1.87
C ALA A 82 11.89 -6.01 1.88
N GLY A 83 12.74 -5.14 2.42
CA GLY A 83 14.18 -5.36 2.43
C GLY A 83 14.91 -4.75 1.26
N GLN A 84 14.19 -4.34 0.21
CA GLN A 84 14.80 -3.71 -0.95
C GLN A 84 14.49 -2.22 -1.05
N TYR A 85 13.28 -1.84 -0.75
CA TYR A 85 12.82 -0.45 -0.88
C TYR A 85 12.13 -0.04 0.41
N ASP A 86 12.84 -0.20 1.52
CA ASP A 86 12.29 0.09 2.83
C ASP A 86 12.41 1.56 3.15
N ARG A 87 11.45 2.06 3.90
CA ARG A 87 11.53 3.37 4.47
C ARG A 87 12.56 3.36 5.58
N THR A 88 13.37 4.38 5.66
CA THR A 88 14.38 4.51 6.71
C THR A 88 13.99 5.54 7.75
#